data_b6139460293882cd0bbeff558c1dd457
#
_entry.id   b6139460293882cd0bbeff558c1dd457
#
_cell.length_a   1.000
_cell.length_b   1.000
_cell.length_c   1.000
_cell.angle_alpha   90.00
_cell.angle_beta   90.00
_cell.angle_gamma   90.00
#
_symmetry.space_group_name_H-M   'P 1'
#
loop_
_entity.id
_entity.type
_entity.pdbx_description
1 polymer ?
#
loop_
_entity_poly.entity_id
_entity_poly.type
_entity_poly.pdbx_seq_one_letter_code
_entity_poly.pdbx_strand_id
1 'polypeptide(L)'
;MSALIDFYAKHSRLVDQIGINAILALSLSVSLQAGQLALAQAAFMGIAAYVSTILALNAHWPLLATIVVAVLVSTVVAAILAYPVRRLRGVFLAIATIGFGEIVRVIANNLKITGGAEGISGIPNDATTPVIYGALALVALVLFLLSKTKFALAVALVREDEYAARGVGIDVGAIRTLSLALGGAIAGLGGALYAHASFFITPTDFGFARMEQILVWCVVGGVTSPVGAVLGAALLSVLPEAIRFLADYREISNGVILLAVILFAPGGLSSLWRARRRTAARRVTRAAT
;
A
#
# COMPACT_ATOMS: atom_id res chain seq x y z
N MET A 1 -0.58 29.91 17.07
CA MET A 1 -1.61 28.85 16.95
C MET A 1 -2.44 29.02 15.67
N SER A 2 -2.81 30.26 15.28
CA SER A 2 -3.49 30.56 13.99
C SER A 2 -2.69 30.15 12.76
N ALA A 3 -1.41 30.47 12.68
CA ALA A 3 -0.57 30.13 11.53
C ALA A 3 -0.43 28.60 11.28
N LEU A 4 -0.46 27.77 12.32
CA LEU A 4 -0.48 26.31 12.21
C LEU A 4 -1.83 25.79 11.72
N ILE A 5 -2.92 26.41 12.12
CA ILE A 5 -4.28 26.07 11.67
C ILE A 5 -4.47 26.45 10.21
N ASP A 6 -3.99 27.62 9.80
CA ASP A 6 -4.05 28.10 8.42
C ASP A 6 -3.14 27.25 7.49
N PHE A 7 -1.97 26.88 7.98
CA PHE A 7 -1.08 25.94 7.26
C PHE A 7 -1.74 24.56 7.10
N TYR A 8 -2.37 24.05 8.15
CA TYR A 8 -3.08 22.76 8.14
C TYR A 8 -4.28 22.80 7.18
N ALA A 9 -5.12 23.85 7.24
CA ALA A 9 -6.27 23.99 6.34
C ALA A 9 -5.85 24.06 4.86
N LYS A 10 -4.72 24.67 4.56
CA LYS A 10 -4.17 24.80 3.20
C LYS A 10 -3.54 23.49 2.68
N HIS A 11 -3.03 22.63 3.58
CA HIS A 11 -2.32 21.40 3.23
C HIS A 11 -3.03 20.12 3.69
N SER A 12 -4.27 20.23 4.18
CA SER A 12 -5.03 19.07 4.69
C SER A 12 -5.13 17.93 3.68
N ARG A 13 -5.41 18.22 2.41
CA ARG A 13 -5.47 17.21 1.35
C ARG A 13 -4.14 16.47 1.15
N LEU A 14 -3.01 17.16 1.27
CA LEU A 14 -1.69 16.56 1.14
C LEU A 14 -1.41 15.65 2.33
N VAL A 15 -1.79 16.08 3.53
CA VAL A 15 -1.66 15.27 4.76
C VAL A 15 -2.50 14.00 4.65
N ASP A 16 -3.75 14.09 4.18
CA ASP A 16 -4.63 12.96 3.98
C ASP A 16 -4.09 11.98 2.94
N GLN A 17 -3.57 12.49 1.80
CA GLN A 17 -2.92 11.69 0.79
C GLN A 17 -1.69 10.94 1.31
N ILE A 18 -0.86 11.58 2.15
CA ILE A 18 0.31 10.92 2.77
C ILE A 18 -0.15 9.72 3.61
N GLY A 19 -1.20 9.89 4.42
CA GLY A 19 -1.75 8.81 5.24
C GLY A 19 -2.26 7.63 4.40
N ILE A 20 -3.04 7.90 3.37
CA ILE A 20 -3.58 6.88 2.45
C ILE A 20 -2.45 6.18 1.68
N ASN A 21 -1.50 6.93 1.14
CA ASN A 21 -0.35 6.39 0.41
C ASN A 21 0.53 5.52 1.31
N ALA A 22 0.68 5.88 2.60
CA ALA A 22 1.38 5.07 3.59
C ALA A 22 0.66 3.72 3.84
N ILE A 23 -0.68 3.72 3.94
CA ILE A 23 -1.48 2.49 4.06
C ILE A 23 -1.27 1.61 2.82
N LEU A 24 -1.31 2.18 1.61
CA LEU A 24 -1.10 1.46 0.36
C LEU A 24 0.32 0.89 0.25
N ALA A 25 1.34 1.64 0.65
CA ALA A 25 2.70 1.14 0.70
C ALA A 25 2.86 -0.02 1.70
N LEU A 26 2.20 0.06 2.87
CA LEU A 26 2.16 -1.04 3.82
C LEU A 26 1.49 -2.29 3.24
N SER A 27 0.43 -2.13 2.43
CA SER A 27 -0.27 -3.26 1.79
C SER A 27 0.66 -4.08 0.89
N LEU A 28 1.47 -3.41 0.07
CA LEU A 28 2.45 -4.06 -0.80
C LEU A 28 3.61 -4.65 0.02
N SER A 29 4.07 -3.94 1.07
CA SER A 29 5.18 -4.40 1.89
C SER A 29 4.92 -5.77 2.52
N VAL A 30 3.67 -6.09 2.89
CA VAL A 30 3.27 -7.40 3.43
C VAL A 30 3.50 -8.52 2.41
N SER A 31 3.09 -8.31 1.16
CA SER A 31 3.31 -9.29 0.08
C SER A 31 4.80 -9.47 -0.24
N LEU A 32 5.56 -8.37 -0.29
CA LEU A 32 6.99 -8.40 -0.56
C LEU A 32 7.79 -9.07 0.57
N GLN A 33 7.37 -8.93 1.83
CA GLN A 33 7.98 -9.63 2.96
C GLN A 33 7.80 -11.15 2.87
N ALA A 34 6.74 -11.64 2.23
CA ALA A 34 6.53 -13.06 1.95
C ALA A 34 7.27 -13.56 0.69
N GLY A 35 8.16 -12.75 0.10
CA GLY A 35 8.87 -13.07 -1.14
C GLY A 35 7.97 -13.06 -2.38
N GLN A 36 6.80 -12.41 -2.31
CA GLN A 36 5.84 -12.32 -3.41
C GLN A 36 5.87 -10.93 -4.04
N LEU A 37 6.32 -10.83 -5.29
CA LEU A 37 6.16 -9.62 -6.10
C LEU A 37 4.75 -9.61 -6.72
N ALA A 38 3.72 -9.49 -5.86
CA ALA A 38 2.33 -9.42 -6.29
C ALA A 38 1.90 -7.97 -6.45
N LEU A 39 1.57 -7.58 -7.66
CA LEU A 39 1.31 -6.18 -8.05
C LEU A 39 -0.20 -5.98 -8.33
N ALA A 40 -1.06 -6.40 -7.40
CA ALA A 40 -2.53 -6.26 -7.50
C ALA A 40 -3.12 -5.24 -6.53
N GLN A 41 -2.31 -4.52 -5.77
CA GLN A 41 -2.79 -3.64 -4.68
C GLN A 41 -3.69 -2.51 -5.19
N ALA A 42 -3.41 -1.96 -6.38
CA ALA A 42 -4.26 -0.95 -6.99
C ALA A 42 -5.66 -1.51 -7.35
N ALA A 43 -5.74 -2.78 -7.78
CA ALA A 43 -7.02 -3.45 -8.04
C ALA A 43 -7.82 -3.65 -6.74
N PHE A 44 -7.17 -4.13 -5.68
CA PHE A 44 -7.81 -4.29 -4.36
C PHE A 44 -8.27 -2.95 -3.79
N MET A 45 -7.46 -1.90 -3.95
CA MET A 45 -7.83 -0.52 -3.65
C MET A 45 -9.10 -0.11 -4.42
N GLY A 46 -9.14 -0.34 -5.73
CA GLY A 46 -10.25 0.01 -6.60
C GLY A 46 -11.54 -0.73 -6.23
N ILE A 47 -11.48 -2.05 -6.05
CA ILE A 47 -12.63 -2.86 -5.64
C ILE A 47 -13.24 -2.31 -4.35
N ALA A 48 -12.41 -2.05 -3.34
CA ALA A 48 -12.88 -1.52 -2.06
C ALA A 48 -13.42 -0.10 -2.17
N ALA A 49 -12.79 0.76 -2.97
CA ALA A 49 -13.25 2.12 -3.23
C ALA A 49 -14.66 2.12 -3.84
N TYR A 50 -14.89 1.32 -4.88
CA TYR A 50 -16.21 1.21 -5.50
C TYR A 50 -17.26 0.59 -4.57
N VAL A 51 -16.93 -0.48 -3.86
CA VAL A 51 -17.85 -1.12 -2.89
C VAL A 51 -18.25 -0.12 -1.81
N SER A 52 -17.29 0.57 -1.21
CA SER A 52 -17.56 1.57 -0.17
C SER A 52 -18.43 2.72 -0.69
N THR A 53 -18.12 3.24 -1.89
CA THR A 53 -18.87 4.33 -2.52
C THR A 53 -20.30 3.93 -2.84
N ILE A 54 -20.51 2.74 -3.44
CA ILE A 54 -21.85 2.26 -3.80
C ILE A 54 -22.71 2.07 -2.55
N LEU A 55 -22.16 1.53 -1.47
CA LEU A 55 -22.88 1.37 -0.20
C LEU A 55 -23.21 2.72 0.46
N ALA A 56 -22.30 3.68 0.39
CA ALA A 56 -22.53 5.02 0.94
C ALA A 56 -23.62 5.78 0.18
N LEU A 57 -23.62 5.75 -1.16
CA LEU A 57 -24.55 6.49 -1.98
C LEU A 57 -25.92 5.83 -2.08
N ASN A 58 -25.99 4.51 -2.28
CA ASN A 58 -27.25 3.82 -2.53
C ASN A 58 -27.93 3.34 -1.24
N ALA A 59 -27.15 2.93 -0.24
CA ALA A 59 -27.69 2.38 1.00
C ALA A 59 -27.58 3.35 2.19
N HIS A 60 -26.94 4.50 2.01
CA HIS A 60 -26.71 5.52 3.05
C HIS A 60 -26.09 4.96 4.34
N TRP A 61 -25.19 3.99 4.19
CA TRP A 61 -24.53 3.36 5.33
C TRP A 61 -23.46 4.30 5.93
N PRO A 62 -23.27 4.24 7.26
CA PRO A 62 -22.22 5.02 7.91
C PRO A 62 -20.84 4.57 7.43
N LEU A 63 -19.88 5.50 7.39
CA LEU A 63 -18.51 5.30 6.91
C LEU A 63 -17.87 4.02 7.45
N LEU A 64 -18.01 3.75 8.74
CA LEU A 64 -17.39 2.58 9.37
C LEU A 64 -17.90 1.26 8.79
N ALA A 65 -19.21 1.16 8.54
CA ALA A 65 -19.83 -0.03 7.97
C ALA A 65 -19.39 -0.23 6.51
N THR A 66 -19.34 0.84 5.72
CA THR A 66 -18.87 0.77 4.32
C THR A 66 -17.42 0.35 4.24
N ILE A 67 -16.54 0.86 5.12
CA ILE A 67 -15.13 0.45 5.20
C ILE A 67 -15.01 -1.03 5.55
N VAL A 68 -15.72 -1.51 6.56
CA VAL A 68 -15.63 -2.91 6.98
C VAL A 68 -16.04 -3.86 5.85
N VAL A 69 -17.15 -3.58 5.16
CA VAL A 69 -17.59 -4.40 4.02
C VAL A 69 -16.61 -4.32 2.86
N ALA A 70 -16.12 -3.13 2.53
CA ALA A 70 -15.13 -2.93 1.47
C ALA A 70 -13.83 -3.71 1.73
N VAL A 71 -13.33 -3.68 2.97
CA VAL A 71 -12.15 -4.45 3.40
C VAL A 71 -12.41 -5.95 3.30
N LEU A 72 -13.57 -6.43 3.75
CA LEU A 72 -13.93 -7.85 3.66
C LEU A 72 -14.01 -8.32 2.20
N VAL A 73 -14.69 -7.57 1.33
CA VAL A 73 -14.78 -7.90 -0.11
C VAL A 73 -13.39 -7.92 -0.75
N SER A 74 -12.58 -6.91 -0.49
CA SER A 74 -11.20 -6.86 -1.00
C SER A 74 -10.36 -8.03 -0.50
N THR A 75 -10.48 -8.40 0.78
CA THR A 75 -9.79 -9.56 1.37
C THR A 75 -10.20 -10.87 0.71
N VAL A 76 -11.49 -11.07 0.49
CA VAL A 76 -12.01 -12.27 -0.18
C VAL A 76 -11.51 -12.35 -1.61
N VAL A 77 -11.56 -11.24 -2.37
CA VAL A 77 -11.04 -11.21 -3.74
C VAL A 77 -9.54 -11.48 -3.77
N ALA A 78 -8.78 -10.92 -2.83
CA ALA A 78 -7.34 -11.18 -2.72
C ALA A 78 -7.06 -12.66 -2.39
N ALA A 79 -7.84 -13.28 -1.50
CA ALA A 79 -7.71 -14.69 -1.18
C ALA A 79 -8.07 -15.60 -2.38
N ILE A 80 -9.10 -15.26 -3.15
CA ILE A 80 -9.48 -15.96 -4.38
C ILE A 80 -8.37 -15.85 -5.42
N LEU A 81 -7.82 -14.64 -5.63
CA LEU A 81 -6.68 -14.43 -6.54
C LEU A 81 -5.44 -15.20 -6.07
N ALA A 82 -5.19 -15.25 -4.78
CA ALA A 82 -4.02 -15.93 -4.22
C ALA A 82 -3.97 -17.41 -4.59
N TYR A 83 -5.12 -18.08 -4.72
CA TYR A 83 -5.18 -19.51 -5.00
C TYR A 83 -4.51 -19.92 -6.34
N PRO A 84 -4.85 -19.32 -7.49
CA PRO A 84 -4.16 -19.62 -8.75
C PRO A 84 -2.73 -19.08 -8.79
N VAL A 85 -2.47 -17.88 -8.24
CA VAL A 85 -1.16 -17.25 -8.38
C VAL A 85 -0.10 -17.78 -7.39
N ARG A 86 -0.46 -18.53 -6.35
CA ARG A 86 0.49 -19.09 -5.37
C ARG A 86 1.55 -20.00 -5.97
N ARG A 87 1.30 -20.54 -7.17
CA ARG A 87 2.24 -21.40 -7.93
C ARG A 87 3.21 -20.59 -8.76
N LEU A 88 2.90 -19.32 -9.04
CA LEU A 88 3.73 -18.43 -9.83
C LEU A 88 4.84 -17.81 -8.95
N ARG A 89 5.98 -17.49 -9.58
CA ARG A 89 7.15 -16.93 -8.89
C ARG A 89 7.73 -15.77 -9.69
N GLY A 90 8.38 -14.83 -8.96
CA GLY A 90 9.11 -13.72 -9.56
C GLY A 90 8.29 -12.92 -10.57
N VAL A 91 8.83 -12.73 -11.76
CA VAL A 91 8.24 -11.90 -12.81
C VAL A 91 6.89 -12.44 -13.31
N PHE A 92 6.70 -13.76 -13.37
CA PHE A 92 5.43 -14.35 -13.80
C PHE A 92 4.28 -14.00 -12.84
N LEU A 93 4.55 -13.96 -11.54
CA LEU A 93 3.58 -13.51 -10.55
C LEU A 93 3.24 -12.03 -10.74
N ALA A 94 4.25 -11.18 -10.97
CA ALA A 94 4.06 -9.76 -11.22
C ALA A 94 3.17 -9.52 -12.45
N ILE A 95 3.48 -10.16 -13.59
CA ILE A 95 2.71 -10.01 -14.84
C ILE A 95 1.26 -10.47 -14.64
N ALA A 96 1.05 -11.63 -14.01
CA ALA A 96 -0.30 -12.15 -13.76
C ALA A 96 -1.13 -11.22 -12.87
N THR A 97 -0.51 -10.63 -11.85
CA THR A 97 -1.20 -9.72 -10.92
C THR A 97 -1.42 -8.32 -11.50
N ILE A 98 -0.55 -7.83 -12.38
CA ILE A 98 -0.80 -6.63 -13.19
C ILE A 98 -1.97 -6.88 -14.15
N GLY A 99 -1.97 -8.02 -14.85
CA GLY A 99 -3.08 -8.39 -15.74
C GLY A 99 -4.42 -8.46 -15.01
N PHE A 100 -4.44 -9.00 -13.79
CA PHE A 100 -5.62 -8.98 -12.94
C PHE A 100 -6.05 -7.53 -12.64
N GLY A 101 -5.11 -6.63 -12.33
CA GLY A 101 -5.39 -5.22 -12.11
C GLY A 101 -6.07 -4.55 -13.31
N GLU A 102 -5.58 -4.81 -14.51
CA GLU A 102 -6.19 -4.29 -15.74
C GLU A 102 -7.57 -4.89 -16.01
N ILE A 103 -7.80 -6.17 -15.72
CA ILE A 103 -9.14 -6.78 -15.81
C ILE A 103 -10.12 -6.06 -14.88
N VAL A 104 -9.76 -5.82 -13.62
CA VAL A 104 -10.60 -5.09 -12.66
C VAL A 104 -10.90 -3.68 -13.16
N ARG A 105 -9.89 -2.96 -13.66
CA ARG A 105 -10.05 -1.62 -14.23
C ARG A 105 -11.01 -1.60 -15.43
N VAL A 106 -10.85 -2.56 -16.36
CA VAL A 106 -11.71 -2.68 -17.53
C VAL A 106 -13.15 -3.04 -17.13
N ILE A 107 -13.34 -3.93 -16.17
CA ILE A 107 -14.66 -4.26 -15.63
C ILE A 107 -15.31 -3.00 -15.03
N ALA A 108 -14.58 -2.26 -14.17
CA ALA A 108 -15.08 -1.02 -13.59
C ALA A 108 -15.44 0.03 -14.66
N ASN A 109 -14.69 0.10 -15.73
CA ASN A 109 -14.91 1.03 -16.85
C ASN A 109 -16.17 0.70 -17.69
N ASN A 110 -16.64 -0.55 -17.67
CA ASN A 110 -17.77 -1.01 -18.48
C ASN A 110 -19.06 -1.25 -17.67
N LEU A 111 -18.99 -1.29 -16.35
CA LEU A 111 -20.17 -1.47 -15.50
C LEU A 111 -20.92 -0.16 -15.30
N LYS A 112 -22.25 -0.17 -15.47
CA LYS A 112 -23.10 1.01 -15.22
C LYS A 112 -23.14 1.40 -13.75
N ILE A 113 -23.04 0.43 -12.83
CA ILE A 113 -23.09 0.67 -11.38
C ILE A 113 -21.86 1.43 -10.86
N THR A 114 -20.74 1.36 -11.57
CA THR A 114 -19.49 2.08 -11.26
C THR A 114 -19.41 3.45 -11.95
N GLY A 115 -20.45 3.86 -12.66
CA GLY A 115 -20.45 5.07 -13.49
C GLY A 115 -19.66 4.95 -14.80
N GLY A 116 -19.17 3.74 -15.12
CA GLY A 116 -18.38 3.48 -16.33
C GLY A 116 -17.11 4.34 -16.38
N ALA A 117 -16.78 4.84 -17.57
CA ALA A 117 -15.59 5.67 -17.79
C ALA A 117 -15.65 7.03 -17.06
N GLU A 118 -16.85 7.55 -16.79
CA GLU A 118 -17.04 8.83 -16.09
C GLU A 118 -16.79 8.72 -14.60
N GLY A 119 -16.88 7.51 -14.02
CA GLY A 119 -16.68 7.27 -12.60
C GLY A 119 -17.87 7.68 -11.73
N ILE A 120 -17.67 7.78 -10.42
CA ILE A 120 -18.69 8.16 -9.45
C ILE A 120 -18.29 9.45 -8.74
N SER A 121 -19.20 10.43 -8.73
CA SER A 121 -19.07 11.70 -8.03
C SER A 121 -20.07 11.83 -6.88
N GLY A 122 -19.87 12.85 -6.03
CA GLY A 122 -20.79 13.11 -4.92
C GLY A 122 -20.60 12.20 -3.69
N ILE A 123 -19.41 11.61 -3.56
CA ILE A 123 -19.07 10.75 -2.42
C ILE A 123 -19.01 11.60 -1.14
N PRO A 124 -19.67 11.20 -0.03
CA PRO A 124 -19.56 11.93 1.24
C PRO A 124 -18.11 12.01 1.72
N ASN A 125 -17.68 13.22 2.13
CA ASN A 125 -16.33 13.43 2.67
C ASN A 125 -16.28 13.12 4.17
N ASP A 126 -16.44 11.88 4.51
CA ASP A 126 -16.45 11.42 5.90
C ASP A 126 -15.06 10.95 6.36
N ALA A 127 -14.12 10.74 5.44
CA ALA A 127 -12.75 10.34 5.74
C ALA A 127 -11.90 11.54 6.16
N THR A 128 -12.11 12.00 7.39
CA THR A 128 -11.33 13.09 7.98
C THR A 128 -9.90 12.64 8.32
N THR A 129 -8.96 13.60 8.41
CA THR A 129 -7.55 13.33 8.76
C THR A 129 -7.39 12.45 10.00
N PRO A 130 -8.11 12.66 11.13
CA PRO A 130 -8.01 11.77 12.29
C PRO A 130 -8.41 10.32 11.97
N VAL A 131 -9.41 10.11 11.11
CA VAL A 131 -9.86 8.77 10.70
C VAL A 131 -8.78 8.08 9.87
N ILE A 132 -8.17 8.78 8.92
CA ILE A 132 -7.09 8.26 8.06
C ILE A 132 -5.87 7.86 8.89
N TYR A 133 -5.41 8.73 9.79
CA TYR A 133 -4.27 8.43 10.65
C TYR A 133 -4.59 7.42 11.74
N GLY A 134 -5.83 7.37 12.22
CA GLY A 134 -6.32 6.30 13.10
C GLY A 134 -6.28 4.94 12.41
N ALA A 135 -6.72 4.88 11.14
CA ALA A 135 -6.62 3.68 10.31
C ALA A 135 -5.15 3.26 10.04
N LEU A 136 -4.27 4.24 9.73
CA LEU A 136 -2.84 4.00 9.57
C LEU A 136 -2.21 3.44 10.85
N ALA A 137 -2.54 4.02 12.01
CA ALA A 137 -2.07 3.55 13.31
C ALA A 137 -2.59 2.14 13.62
N LEU A 138 -3.85 1.84 13.28
CA LEU A 138 -4.42 0.50 13.42
C LEU A 138 -3.67 -0.52 12.55
N VAL A 139 -3.43 -0.22 11.28
CA VAL A 139 -2.65 -1.08 10.37
C VAL A 139 -1.24 -1.29 10.92
N ALA A 140 -0.56 -0.22 11.34
CA ALA A 140 0.77 -0.31 11.92
C ALA A 140 0.80 -1.16 13.19
N LEU A 141 -0.20 -1.02 14.05
CA LEU A 141 -0.36 -1.84 15.26
C LEU A 141 -0.58 -3.32 14.92
N VAL A 142 -1.50 -3.61 13.99
CA VAL A 142 -1.76 -5.00 13.54
C VAL A 142 -0.49 -5.63 12.98
N LEU A 143 0.24 -4.94 12.10
CA LEU A 143 1.49 -5.44 11.54
C LEU A 143 2.59 -5.60 12.61
N PHE A 144 2.64 -4.69 13.58
CA PHE A 144 3.55 -4.82 14.72
C PHE A 144 3.20 -6.03 15.60
N LEU A 145 1.94 -6.27 15.92
CA LEU A 145 1.51 -7.45 16.65
C LEU A 145 1.81 -8.73 15.85
N LEU A 146 1.52 -8.72 14.55
CA LEU A 146 1.81 -9.84 13.66
C LEU A 146 3.31 -10.16 13.61
N SER A 147 4.17 -9.14 13.67
CA SER A 147 5.63 -9.32 13.69
C SER A 147 6.16 -10.07 14.91
N LYS A 148 5.36 -10.19 15.97
CA LYS A 148 5.68 -10.96 17.19
C LYS A 148 5.17 -12.40 17.15
N THR A 149 4.43 -12.78 16.11
CA THR A 149 3.80 -14.10 16.00
C THR A 149 4.68 -15.10 15.23
N LYS A 150 4.35 -16.39 15.35
CA LYS A 150 4.97 -17.46 14.56
C LYS A 150 4.75 -17.25 13.05
N PHE A 151 3.69 -16.54 12.65
CA PHE A 151 3.42 -16.20 11.26
C PHE A 151 4.56 -15.35 10.64
N ALA A 152 5.03 -14.33 11.36
CA ALA A 152 6.14 -13.50 10.87
C ALA A 152 7.43 -14.31 10.67
N LEU A 153 7.69 -15.27 11.57
CA LEU A 153 8.84 -16.16 11.44
C LEU A 153 8.70 -17.07 10.21
N ALA A 154 7.50 -17.62 9.99
CA ALA A 154 7.21 -18.43 8.81
C ALA A 154 7.34 -17.62 7.50
N VAL A 155 6.83 -16.38 7.47
CA VAL A 155 6.98 -15.44 6.35
C VAL A 155 8.46 -15.18 6.05
N ALA A 156 9.27 -14.91 7.08
CA ALA A 156 10.70 -14.69 6.92
C ALA A 156 11.42 -15.92 6.33
N LEU A 157 11.10 -17.11 6.84
CA LEU A 157 11.71 -18.35 6.36
C LEU A 157 11.31 -18.66 4.91
N VAL A 158 10.03 -18.49 4.56
CA VAL A 158 9.53 -18.68 3.18
C VAL A 158 10.21 -17.74 2.19
N ARG A 159 10.53 -16.51 2.63
CA ARG A 159 11.24 -15.54 1.80
C ARG A 159 12.70 -15.91 1.57
N GLU A 160 13.39 -16.40 2.61
CA GLU A 160 14.83 -16.71 2.55
C GLU A 160 15.07 -18.03 1.79
N ASP A 161 14.34 -19.09 2.16
CA ASP A 161 14.46 -20.41 1.52
C ASP A 161 13.14 -21.20 1.61
N GLU A 162 12.47 -21.33 0.45
CA GLU A 162 11.20 -22.06 0.33
C GLU A 162 11.37 -23.57 0.57
N TYR A 163 12.51 -24.16 0.18
CA TYR A 163 12.74 -25.57 0.35
C TYR A 163 13.00 -25.90 1.83
N ALA A 164 13.79 -25.07 2.50
CA ALA A 164 14.00 -25.20 3.94
C ALA A 164 12.69 -25.03 4.73
N ALA A 165 11.83 -24.06 4.35
CA ALA A 165 10.52 -23.86 4.96
C ALA A 165 9.64 -25.12 4.85
N ARG A 166 9.60 -25.74 3.67
CA ARG A 166 8.88 -27.02 3.47
C ARG A 166 9.48 -28.16 4.28
N GLY A 167 10.80 -28.22 4.38
CA GLY A 167 11.51 -29.26 5.16
C GLY A 167 11.15 -29.25 6.64
N VAL A 168 10.80 -28.09 7.21
CA VAL A 168 10.32 -27.95 8.61
C VAL A 168 8.78 -27.96 8.72
N GLY A 169 8.07 -28.35 7.65
CA GLY A 169 6.61 -28.55 7.67
C GLY A 169 5.78 -27.27 7.49
N ILE A 170 6.37 -26.16 7.00
CA ILE A 170 5.61 -24.93 6.74
C ILE A 170 4.91 -25.06 5.37
N ASP A 171 3.59 -24.83 5.36
CA ASP A 171 2.83 -24.71 4.12
C ASP A 171 3.09 -23.34 3.48
N VAL A 172 4.01 -23.31 2.52
CA VAL A 172 4.39 -22.11 1.76
C VAL A 172 3.20 -21.52 1.01
N GLY A 173 2.30 -22.38 0.49
CA GLY A 173 1.10 -21.92 -0.21
C GLY A 173 0.14 -21.17 0.70
N ALA A 174 -0.09 -21.68 1.90
CA ALA A 174 -0.93 -21.03 2.90
C ALA A 174 -0.33 -19.69 3.36
N ILE A 175 0.99 -19.64 3.64
CA ILE A 175 1.68 -18.39 4.02
C ILE A 175 1.55 -17.34 2.91
N ARG A 176 1.75 -17.71 1.65
CA ARG A 176 1.61 -16.81 0.50
C ARG A 176 0.18 -16.30 0.33
N THR A 177 -0.80 -17.22 0.41
CA THR A 177 -2.22 -16.85 0.32
C THR A 177 -2.62 -15.87 1.42
N LEU A 178 -2.22 -16.14 2.66
CA LEU A 178 -2.54 -15.29 3.80
C LEU A 178 -1.86 -13.92 3.70
N SER A 179 -0.61 -13.87 3.25
CA SER A 179 0.12 -12.61 3.03
C SER A 179 -0.53 -11.75 1.96
N LEU A 180 -0.98 -12.34 0.84
CA LEU A 180 -1.68 -11.60 -0.21
C LEU A 180 -3.07 -11.13 0.25
N ALA A 181 -3.81 -11.97 1.00
CA ALA A 181 -5.10 -11.60 1.56
C ALA A 181 -4.99 -10.44 2.57
N LEU A 182 -3.97 -10.46 3.45
CA LEU A 182 -3.66 -9.35 4.35
C LEU A 182 -3.27 -8.07 3.59
N GLY A 183 -2.43 -8.21 2.55
CA GLY A 183 -2.12 -7.09 1.66
C GLY A 183 -3.37 -6.52 1.01
N GLY A 184 -4.27 -7.38 0.52
CA GLY A 184 -5.56 -6.99 -0.06
C GLY A 184 -6.49 -6.29 0.95
N ALA A 185 -6.53 -6.77 2.20
CA ALA A 185 -7.29 -6.13 3.28
C ALA A 185 -6.80 -4.69 3.55
N ILE A 186 -5.48 -4.51 3.64
CA ILE A 186 -4.87 -3.20 3.89
C ILE A 186 -5.06 -2.28 2.67
N ALA A 187 -4.90 -2.80 1.44
CA ALA A 187 -5.16 -2.04 0.21
C ALA A 187 -6.63 -1.63 0.12
N GLY A 188 -7.55 -2.53 0.51
CA GLY A 188 -8.99 -2.25 0.58
C GLY A 188 -9.32 -1.14 1.57
N LEU A 189 -8.70 -1.14 2.74
CA LEU A 189 -8.83 -0.04 3.71
C LEU A 189 -8.38 1.30 3.11
N GLY A 190 -7.20 1.32 2.48
CA GLY A 190 -6.69 2.49 1.78
C GLY A 190 -7.62 2.97 0.66
N GLY A 191 -8.23 2.04 -0.09
CA GLY A 191 -9.16 2.32 -1.17
C GLY A 191 -10.48 2.94 -0.70
N ALA A 192 -11.08 2.39 0.35
CA ALA A 192 -12.29 2.95 0.95
C ALA A 192 -12.04 4.36 1.48
N LEU A 193 -10.93 4.57 2.21
CA LEU A 193 -10.55 5.90 2.70
C LEU A 193 -10.27 6.88 1.56
N TYR A 194 -9.60 6.42 0.49
CA TYR A 194 -9.32 7.25 -0.70
C TYR A 194 -10.62 7.75 -1.34
N ALA A 195 -11.62 6.87 -1.53
CA ALA A 195 -12.89 7.25 -2.12
C ALA A 195 -13.59 8.35 -1.32
N HIS A 196 -13.67 8.20 0.00
CA HIS A 196 -14.31 9.17 0.88
C HIS A 196 -13.49 10.45 1.11
N ALA A 197 -12.19 10.45 0.80
CA ALA A 197 -11.34 11.65 0.86
C ALA A 197 -11.31 12.42 -0.47
N SER A 198 -11.62 11.77 -1.61
CA SER A 198 -11.44 12.35 -2.94
C SER A 198 -12.70 12.92 -3.56
N PHE A 199 -13.91 12.68 -3.00
CA PHE A 199 -15.24 13.08 -3.52
C PHE A 199 -15.61 12.50 -4.89
N PHE A 200 -14.64 12.01 -5.63
CA PHE A 200 -14.78 11.53 -6.99
C PHE A 200 -13.73 10.44 -7.26
N ILE A 201 -14.16 9.35 -7.88
CA ILE A 201 -13.29 8.25 -8.26
C ILE A 201 -13.56 7.83 -9.70
N THR A 202 -12.49 7.51 -10.43
CA THR A 202 -12.55 6.98 -11.79
C THR A 202 -11.85 5.62 -11.86
N PRO A 203 -12.17 4.75 -12.85
CA PRO A 203 -11.44 3.50 -13.05
C PRO A 203 -9.94 3.71 -13.32
N THR A 204 -9.55 4.86 -13.89
CA THR A 204 -8.16 5.20 -14.17
C THR A 204 -7.32 5.43 -12.92
N ASP A 205 -7.95 5.82 -11.80
CA ASP A 205 -7.26 6.02 -10.52
C ASP A 205 -6.70 4.70 -9.93
N PHE A 206 -7.20 3.55 -10.39
CA PHE A 206 -6.85 2.23 -9.90
C PHE A 206 -6.08 1.38 -10.93
N GLY A 207 -5.59 2.02 -11.98
CA GLY A 207 -4.83 1.38 -13.06
C GLY A 207 -3.35 1.16 -12.73
N PHE A 208 -2.61 0.79 -13.79
CA PHE A 208 -1.18 0.48 -13.70
C PHE A 208 -0.34 1.62 -13.09
N ALA A 209 -0.64 2.89 -13.44
CA ALA A 209 0.08 4.04 -12.89
C ALA A 209 -0.01 4.12 -11.34
N ARG A 210 -1.17 3.79 -10.77
CA ARG A 210 -1.32 3.73 -9.31
C ARG A 210 -0.50 2.59 -8.72
N MET A 211 -0.49 1.43 -9.40
CA MET A 211 0.31 0.29 -8.95
C MET A 211 1.81 0.59 -8.98
N GLU A 212 2.28 1.24 -10.04
CA GLU A 212 3.66 1.71 -10.15
C GLU A 212 4.02 2.66 -8.99
N GLN A 213 3.18 3.64 -8.68
CA GLN A 213 3.39 4.55 -7.54
C GLN A 213 3.54 3.80 -6.22
N ILE A 214 2.64 2.83 -5.94
CA ILE A 214 2.69 2.02 -4.72
C ILE A 214 4.01 1.23 -4.65
N LEU A 215 4.45 0.65 -5.77
CA LEU A 215 5.71 -0.06 -5.86
C LEU A 215 6.90 0.86 -5.56
N VAL A 216 6.92 2.04 -6.18
CA VAL A 216 7.99 3.04 -5.99
C VAL A 216 8.07 3.47 -4.53
N TRP A 217 6.95 3.75 -3.86
CA TRP A 217 6.94 4.09 -2.44
C TRP A 217 7.54 2.99 -1.57
N CYS A 218 7.20 1.75 -1.87
CA CYS A 218 7.68 0.60 -1.11
C CYS A 218 9.17 0.31 -1.35
N VAL A 219 9.63 0.41 -2.61
CA VAL A 219 11.04 0.18 -2.99
C VAL A 219 11.93 1.27 -2.42
N VAL A 220 11.56 2.54 -2.60
CA VAL A 220 12.31 3.71 -2.06
C VAL A 220 12.37 3.66 -0.54
N GLY A 221 11.29 3.30 0.11
CA GLY A 221 11.25 3.14 1.56
C GLY A 221 12.10 1.97 2.07
N GLY A 222 12.20 0.91 1.28
CA GLY A 222 12.89 -0.33 1.59
C GLY A 222 11.95 -1.50 1.79
N VAL A 223 12.00 -2.45 0.86
CA VAL A 223 11.11 -3.61 0.71
C VAL A 223 10.94 -4.45 2.00
N THR A 224 11.97 -4.50 2.85
CA THR A 224 11.99 -5.36 4.03
C THR A 224 11.47 -4.69 5.32
N SER A 225 11.10 -3.41 5.26
CA SER A 225 10.75 -2.65 6.46
C SER A 225 9.40 -1.93 6.28
N PRO A 226 8.36 -2.28 7.07
CA PRO A 226 7.10 -1.55 7.06
C PRO A 226 7.28 -0.05 7.36
N VAL A 227 8.17 0.28 8.31
CA VAL A 227 8.50 1.68 8.62
C VAL A 227 9.13 2.37 7.41
N GLY A 228 10.00 1.65 6.67
CA GLY A 228 10.56 2.15 5.43
C GLY A 228 9.49 2.48 4.40
N ALA A 229 8.53 1.59 4.17
CA ALA A 229 7.43 1.80 3.23
C ALA A 229 6.63 3.07 3.56
N VAL A 230 6.31 3.31 4.85
CA VAL A 230 5.64 4.53 5.30
C VAL A 230 6.49 5.78 5.01
N LEU A 231 7.79 5.73 5.32
CA LEU A 231 8.70 6.86 5.05
C LEU A 231 8.87 7.13 3.56
N GLY A 232 8.94 6.06 2.74
CA GLY A 232 9.00 6.19 1.28
C GLY A 232 7.73 6.83 0.71
N ALA A 233 6.56 6.38 1.16
CA ALA A 233 5.29 6.98 0.77
C ALA A 233 5.20 8.46 1.20
N ALA A 234 5.55 8.79 2.44
CA ALA A 234 5.54 10.16 2.93
C ALA A 234 6.50 11.06 2.13
N LEU A 235 7.74 10.63 1.94
CA LEU A 235 8.74 11.40 1.19
C LEU A 235 8.28 11.67 -0.24
N LEU A 236 7.85 10.63 -0.96
CA LEU A 236 7.46 10.75 -2.37
C LEU A 236 6.10 11.41 -2.57
N SER A 237 5.27 11.49 -1.53
CA SER A 237 4.03 12.27 -1.56
C SER A 237 4.29 13.78 -1.37
N VAL A 238 5.29 14.14 -0.56
CA VAL A 238 5.66 15.55 -0.30
C VAL A 238 6.50 16.12 -1.44
N LEU A 239 7.35 15.31 -2.03
CA LEU A 239 8.35 15.73 -3.01
C LEU A 239 7.77 16.45 -4.23
N PRO A 240 6.70 15.95 -4.90
CA PRO A 240 6.07 16.65 -6.03
C PRO A 240 5.49 18.01 -5.63
N GLU A 241 5.01 18.16 -4.41
CA GLU A 241 4.51 19.44 -3.90
C GLU A 241 5.66 20.42 -3.63
N ALA A 242 6.78 19.94 -3.11
CA ALA A 242 7.99 20.74 -2.90
C ALA A 242 8.61 21.24 -4.22
N ILE A 243 8.46 20.47 -5.31
CA ILE A 243 8.97 20.78 -6.66
C ILE A 243 7.84 21.29 -7.58
N ARG A 244 6.78 21.85 -7.02
CA ARG A 244 5.58 22.29 -7.75
C ARG A 244 5.88 23.36 -8.84
N PHE A 245 6.97 24.10 -8.72
CA PHE A 245 7.44 25.00 -9.75
C PHE A 245 7.93 24.29 -11.04
N LEU A 246 8.15 22.97 -10.99
CA LEU A 246 8.48 22.09 -12.13
C LEU A 246 7.27 21.21 -12.55
N ALA A 247 6.05 21.71 -12.38
CA ALA A 247 4.81 20.95 -12.57
C ALA A 247 4.71 20.27 -13.95
N ASP A 248 5.25 20.91 -15.00
CA ASP A 248 5.25 20.40 -16.38
C ASP A 248 6.17 19.16 -16.56
N TYR A 249 7.06 18.89 -15.62
CA TYR A 249 8.03 17.78 -15.66
C TYR A 249 7.78 16.72 -14.57
N ARG A 250 6.57 16.62 -14.05
CA ARG A 250 6.23 15.77 -12.91
C ARG A 250 6.57 14.30 -13.13
N GLU A 251 6.27 13.76 -14.31
CA GLU A 251 6.58 12.35 -14.64
C GLU A 251 8.09 12.12 -14.77
N ILE A 252 8.80 13.04 -15.41
CA ILE A 252 10.25 13.01 -15.54
C ILE A 252 10.91 13.11 -14.16
N SER A 253 10.43 14.01 -13.32
CA SER A 253 10.94 14.17 -11.94
C SER A 253 10.78 12.89 -11.12
N ASN A 254 9.63 12.22 -11.19
CA ASN A 254 9.40 10.95 -10.52
C ASN A 254 10.39 9.87 -11.01
N GLY A 255 10.62 9.77 -12.31
CA GLY A 255 11.59 8.83 -12.89
C GLY A 255 13.03 9.11 -12.44
N VAL A 256 13.46 10.37 -12.46
CA VAL A 256 14.80 10.79 -12.01
C VAL A 256 15.00 10.52 -10.52
N ILE A 257 13.99 10.79 -9.69
CA ILE A 257 14.04 10.52 -8.25
C ILE A 257 14.15 9.03 -7.99
N LEU A 258 13.34 8.21 -8.68
CA LEU A 258 13.42 6.76 -8.58
C LEU A 258 14.81 6.25 -8.95
N LEU A 259 15.36 6.72 -10.05
CA LEU A 259 16.70 6.37 -10.51
C LEU A 259 17.77 6.77 -9.48
N ALA A 260 17.70 7.99 -8.96
CA ALA A 260 18.61 8.47 -7.94
C ALA A 260 18.54 7.62 -6.66
N VAL A 261 17.35 7.27 -6.19
CA VAL A 261 17.20 6.43 -4.99
C VAL A 261 17.73 5.02 -5.21
N ILE A 262 17.49 4.41 -6.37
CA ILE A 262 18.01 3.08 -6.70
C ILE A 262 19.54 3.09 -6.76
N LEU A 263 20.15 4.14 -7.33
CA LEU A 263 21.61 4.28 -7.45
C LEU A 263 22.30 4.57 -6.10
N PHE A 264 21.73 5.46 -5.29
CA PHE A 264 22.38 5.93 -4.06
C PHE A 264 21.93 5.24 -2.78
N ALA A 265 20.76 4.57 -2.79
CA ALA A 265 20.19 3.86 -1.65
C ALA A 265 19.65 2.47 -2.04
N PRO A 266 20.48 1.52 -2.50
CA PRO A 266 20.04 0.22 -3.01
C PRO A 266 19.30 -0.65 -1.99
N GLY A 267 19.38 -0.34 -0.70
CA GLY A 267 18.60 -0.98 0.36
C GLY A 267 17.40 -0.15 0.84
N GLY A 268 17.05 0.94 0.13
CA GLY A 268 16.03 1.90 0.53
C GLY A 268 16.43 2.77 1.73
N LEU A 269 15.58 3.74 2.08
CA LEU A 269 15.80 4.64 3.22
C LEU A 269 15.99 3.90 4.55
N SER A 270 15.35 2.74 4.70
CA SER A 270 15.47 1.91 5.90
C SER A 270 16.87 1.31 6.10
N SER A 271 17.65 1.13 5.05
CA SER A 271 19.02 0.60 5.13
C SER A 271 19.99 1.62 5.74
N LEU A 272 19.82 2.89 5.43
CA LEU A 272 20.61 3.99 5.99
C LEU A 272 20.43 4.09 7.51
N TRP A 273 19.20 3.88 7.97
CA TRP A 273 18.89 3.92 9.41
C TRP A 273 19.44 2.69 10.16
N ARG A 274 19.39 1.50 9.55
CA ARG A 274 20.00 0.27 10.11
C ARG A 274 21.53 0.34 10.14
N ALA A 275 22.15 0.91 9.13
CA ALA A 275 23.60 1.11 9.11
C ALA A 275 24.07 2.01 10.26
N ARG A 276 23.35 3.11 10.53
CA ARG A 276 23.65 4.00 11.67
C ARG A 276 23.52 3.30 13.03
N ARG A 277 22.51 2.44 13.22
CA ARG A 277 22.35 1.67 14.47
C ARG A 277 23.46 0.63 14.67
N ARG A 278 23.93 -0.04 13.60
CA ARG A 278 25.05 -1.00 13.68
C ARG A 278 26.37 -0.31 14.01
N THR A 279 26.61 0.89 13.49
CA THR A 279 27.81 1.66 13.77
C THR A 279 27.82 2.18 15.22
N ALA A 280 26.66 2.59 15.74
CA ALA A 280 26.51 3.01 17.13
C ALA A 280 26.74 1.83 18.10
N ALA A 281 26.18 0.65 17.84
CA ALA A 281 26.39 -0.55 18.65
C ALA A 281 27.88 -0.98 18.67
N ARG A 282 28.57 -0.95 17.52
CA ARG A 282 30.00 -1.26 17.46
C ARG A 282 30.89 -0.25 18.20
N ARG A 283 30.48 1.02 18.28
CA ARG A 283 31.21 2.03 19.09
C ARG A 283 31.08 1.79 20.60
N VAL A 284 29.91 1.34 21.05
CA VAL A 284 29.68 1.02 22.47
C VAL A 284 30.49 -0.21 22.88
N THR A 285 30.57 -1.23 22.03
CA THR A 285 31.36 -2.46 22.34
C THR A 285 32.88 -2.16 22.33
N ARG A 286 33.36 -1.25 21.45
CA ARG A 286 34.78 -0.84 21.46
C ARG A 286 35.18 0.10 22.60
N ALA A 287 34.23 0.75 23.25
CA ALA A 287 34.49 1.62 24.40
C ALA A 287 34.46 0.84 25.73
N ALA A 288 33.99 -0.42 25.70
CA ALA A 288 33.89 -1.31 26.87
C ALA A 288 35.01 -2.37 26.92
N THR A 289 35.89 -2.40 25.92
CA THR A 289 37.16 -3.18 25.91
C THR A 289 38.36 -2.24 25.99
#